data_8aaac3f06d2ff7fbba69a4c666d84aaa
#
_entry.id   8aaac3f06d2ff7fbba69a4c666d84aaa
#
_cell.length_a   1.000
_cell.length_b   1.000
_cell.length_c   1.000
_cell.angle_alpha   90.00
_cell.angle_beta   90.00
_cell.angle_gamma   90.00
#
_symmetry.space_group_name_H-M   'P 1'
#
loop_
_entity.id
_entity.type
_entity.pdbx_description
1 polymer ?
#
loop_
_entity_poly.entity_id
_entity_poly.type
_entity_poly.pdbx_seq_one_letter_code
_entity_poly.pdbx_strand_id
1 'polypeptide(L)'
;MAISPKILYDLLLDDFGYQHWWPIDKNYHRKQKSDPRFEIIVGAILTQNTAWNNVEKALENLKKNKVLAINSIIRINEENLKIMIQPSGFFNQKTRRLKLLAAYLHKKYQDDLQKFFSRDLTEIRHELLCLQGIGPETADSILLYAGNHPTFVVDVYTKRICKRIPFQILTDSYDDVKYYFENEFQHTILKKDLVLIYKDLHALLVKLAKNNCRKKKPDCNTCPLTTLCEKNL
;
A
#
# COMPACT_ATOMS: atom_id res chain seq x y z
N MET A 1 -30.78 -3.26 0.35
CA MET A 1 -29.85 -4.33 0.81
C MET A 1 -28.57 -3.62 1.27
N ALA A 2 -28.15 -3.85 2.51
CA ALA A 2 -26.91 -3.23 2.99
C ALA A 2 -25.73 -3.77 2.18
N ILE A 3 -24.86 -2.89 1.71
CA ILE A 3 -23.65 -3.29 0.99
C ILE A 3 -22.60 -3.77 2.01
N SER A 4 -22.02 -4.97 1.79
CA SER A 4 -20.90 -5.47 2.60
C SER A 4 -19.59 -5.35 1.83
N PRO A 5 -18.42 -5.44 2.51
CA PRO A 5 -17.11 -5.48 1.85
C PRO A 5 -17.02 -6.59 0.80
N LYS A 6 -17.67 -7.75 1.02
CA LYS A 6 -17.70 -8.85 0.07
C LYS A 6 -18.46 -8.49 -1.20
N ILE A 7 -19.67 -7.92 -1.06
CA ILE A 7 -20.48 -7.46 -2.20
C ILE A 7 -19.73 -6.39 -2.98
N LEU A 8 -19.10 -5.44 -2.27
CA LEU A 8 -18.27 -4.40 -2.89
C LEU A 8 -17.13 -5.02 -3.71
N TYR A 9 -16.41 -5.98 -3.13
CA TYR A 9 -15.31 -6.67 -3.81
C TYR A 9 -15.77 -7.36 -5.09
N ASP A 10 -16.84 -8.14 -5.02
CA ASP A 10 -17.35 -8.89 -6.16
C ASP A 10 -17.77 -7.97 -7.32
N LEU A 11 -18.49 -6.89 -7.02
CA LEU A 11 -18.93 -5.92 -8.02
C LEU A 11 -17.77 -5.18 -8.67
N LEU A 12 -16.77 -4.78 -7.88
CA LEU A 12 -15.60 -4.07 -8.41
C LEU A 12 -14.68 -5.00 -9.21
N LEU A 13 -14.60 -6.26 -8.80
CA LEU A 13 -13.80 -7.27 -9.52
C LEU A 13 -14.45 -7.62 -10.87
N ASP A 14 -15.77 -7.72 -10.92
CA ASP A 14 -16.54 -7.97 -12.16
C ASP A 14 -16.37 -6.82 -13.15
N ASP A 15 -16.46 -5.57 -12.69
CA ASP A 15 -16.36 -4.37 -13.55
C ASP A 15 -14.94 -4.03 -13.98
N PHE A 16 -13.95 -4.13 -13.09
CA PHE A 16 -12.58 -3.65 -13.33
C PHE A 16 -11.55 -4.77 -13.55
N GLY A 17 -11.87 -6.02 -13.22
CA GLY A 17 -10.93 -7.15 -13.26
C GLY A 17 -9.80 -7.03 -12.22
N TYR A 18 -8.90 -8.02 -12.22
CA TYR A 18 -7.72 -8.02 -11.35
C TYR A 18 -6.77 -6.89 -11.69
N GLN A 19 -6.30 -6.16 -10.68
CA GLN A 19 -5.43 -5.00 -10.88
C GLN A 19 -3.94 -5.35 -10.83
N HIS A 20 -3.56 -6.56 -10.43
CA HIS A 20 -2.17 -7.06 -10.37
C HIS A 20 -1.21 -6.14 -9.61
N TRP A 21 -1.71 -5.52 -8.55
CA TRP A 21 -0.93 -4.63 -7.71
C TRP A 21 -0.15 -5.46 -6.67
N TRP A 22 1.09 -5.23 -6.47
CA TRP A 22 2.04 -4.15 -6.70
C TRP A 22 2.95 -4.46 -7.91
N PRO A 23 3.20 -3.49 -8.84
CA PRO A 23 4.11 -3.70 -9.94
C PRO A 23 5.57 -3.77 -9.45
N ILE A 24 6.32 -4.77 -9.87
CA ILE A 24 7.71 -5.03 -9.50
C ILE A 24 8.52 -5.34 -10.74
N ASP A 25 9.73 -4.78 -10.85
CA ASP A 25 10.68 -5.14 -11.88
C ASP A 25 11.50 -6.39 -11.50
N LYS A 26 10.91 -7.57 -11.71
CA LYS A 26 11.56 -8.86 -11.42
C LYS A 26 12.88 -9.03 -12.17
N ASN A 27 13.00 -8.47 -13.39
CA ASN A 27 14.22 -8.58 -14.20
C ASN A 27 15.36 -7.76 -13.60
N TYR A 28 15.08 -6.57 -13.09
CA TYR A 28 16.05 -5.76 -12.36
C TYR A 28 16.58 -6.53 -11.15
N HIS A 29 15.69 -7.03 -10.29
CA HIS A 29 16.08 -7.71 -9.05
C HIS A 29 16.88 -8.98 -9.31
N ARG A 30 16.52 -9.76 -10.34
CA ARG A 30 17.31 -10.93 -10.76
C ARG A 30 18.73 -10.53 -11.20
N LYS A 31 18.88 -9.47 -11.98
CA LYS A 31 20.20 -8.98 -12.45
C LYS A 31 21.04 -8.41 -11.31
N GLN A 32 20.42 -7.68 -10.37
CA GLN A 32 21.12 -7.07 -9.24
C GLN A 32 21.29 -7.99 -8.04
N LYS A 33 20.72 -9.22 -8.07
CA LYS A 33 20.69 -10.16 -6.94
C LYS A 33 20.12 -9.51 -5.68
N SER A 34 19.08 -8.69 -5.82
CA SER A 34 18.41 -7.96 -4.73
C SER A 34 17.01 -8.53 -4.48
N ASP A 35 16.50 -8.34 -3.26
CA ASP A 35 15.17 -8.80 -2.89
C ASP A 35 14.08 -7.86 -3.47
N PRO A 36 13.16 -8.38 -4.30
CA PRO A 36 12.10 -7.56 -4.91
C PRO A 36 11.15 -6.93 -3.88
N ARG A 37 11.02 -7.51 -2.69
CA ARG A 37 10.20 -6.96 -1.61
C ARG A 37 10.68 -5.58 -1.17
N PHE A 38 11.98 -5.29 -1.32
CA PHE A 38 12.52 -3.97 -0.98
C PHE A 38 12.04 -2.87 -1.94
N GLU A 39 11.77 -3.18 -3.22
CA GLU A 39 11.13 -2.22 -4.13
C GLU A 39 9.75 -1.82 -3.63
N ILE A 40 8.95 -2.77 -3.14
CA ILE A 40 7.63 -2.48 -2.55
C ILE A 40 7.77 -1.60 -1.30
N ILE A 41 8.69 -1.94 -0.41
CA ILE A 41 8.96 -1.16 0.83
C ILE A 41 9.31 0.29 0.48
N VAL A 42 10.23 0.49 -0.46
CA VAL A 42 10.62 1.83 -0.94
C VAL A 42 9.42 2.52 -1.57
N GLY A 43 8.69 1.83 -2.45
CA GLY A 43 7.49 2.35 -3.09
C GLY A 43 6.43 2.81 -2.09
N ALA A 44 6.18 2.06 -1.02
CA ALA A 44 5.21 2.43 0.03
C ALA A 44 5.60 3.75 0.73
N ILE A 45 6.89 3.97 1.00
CA ILE A 45 7.36 5.25 1.55
C ILE A 45 7.24 6.37 0.51
N LEU A 46 7.61 6.09 -0.74
CA LEU A 46 7.57 7.11 -1.80
C LEU A 46 6.14 7.50 -2.19
N THR A 47 5.14 6.64 -1.95
CA THR A 47 3.73 6.92 -2.27
C THR A 47 3.07 7.90 -1.28
N GLN A 48 3.68 8.14 -0.13
CA GLN A 48 3.13 9.08 0.85
C GLN A 48 2.90 10.48 0.24
N ASN A 49 1.64 10.92 0.20
CA ASN A 49 1.21 12.22 -0.33
C ASN A 49 1.67 12.51 -1.77
N THR A 50 1.70 11.51 -2.66
CA THR A 50 2.04 11.72 -4.07
C THR A 50 1.29 10.76 -5.00
N ALA A 51 1.23 11.11 -6.28
CA ALA A 51 0.65 10.25 -7.30
C ALA A 51 1.64 9.14 -7.72
N TRP A 52 1.10 7.96 -8.08
CA TRP A 52 1.90 6.79 -8.44
C TRP A 52 2.91 7.06 -9.59
N ASN A 53 2.52 7.79 -10.63
CA ASN A 53 3.43 8.14 -11.74
C ASN A 53 4.71 8.87 -11.27
N ASN A 54 4.65 9.58 -10.15
CA ASN A 54 5.83 10.22 -9.57
C ASN A 54 6.69 9.22 -8.80
N VAL A 55 6.05 8.22 -8.16
CA VAL A 55 6.75 7.11 -7.51
C VAL A 55 7.50 6.26 -8.54
N GLU A 56 6.85 5.94 -9.65
CA GLU A 56 7.48 5.20 -10.75
C GLU A 56 8.74 5.89 -11.27
N LYS A 57 8.69 7.21 -11.51
CA LYS A 57 9.87 8.00 -11.91
C LYS A 57 10.99 7.92 -10.88
N ALA A 58 10.66 8.00 -9.59
CA ALA A 58 11.65 7.91 -8.51
C ALA A 58 12.25 6.50 -8.42
N LEU A 59 11.42 5.44 -8.50
CA LEU A 59 11.89 4.05 -8.53
C LEU A 59 12.79 3.78 -9.75
N GLU A 60 12.43 4.32 -10.91
CA GLU A 60 13.24 4.21 -12.12
C GLU A 60 14.62 4.86 -11.96
N ASN A 61 14.70 6.04 -11.33
CA ASN A 61 15.97 6.69 -11.01
C ASN A 61 16.82 5.83 -10.07
N LEU A 62 16.20 5.24 -9.02
CA LEU A 62 16.91 4.34 -8.10
C LEU A 62 17.42 3.09 -8.81
N LYS A 63 16.61 2.50 -9.71
CA LYS A 63 17.01 1.33 -10.52
C LYS A 63 18.16 1.65 -11.48
N LYS A 64 18.09 2.75 -12.22
CA LYS A 64 19.16 3.20 -13.13
C LYS A 64 20.50 3.36 -12.42
N ASN A 65 20.48 3.85 -11.20
CA ASN A 65 21.68 4.06 -10.39
C ASN A 65 22.03 2.83 -9.53
N LYS A 66 21.31 1.69 -9.64
CA LYS A 66 21.52 0.45 -8.90
C LYS A 66 21.49 0.62 -7.37
N VAL A 67 20.61 1.52 -6.89
CA VAL A 67 20.53 1.89 -5.47
C VAL A 67 19.36 1.21 -4.75
N LEU A 68 18.52 0.46 -5.46
CA LEU A 68 17.32 -0.16 -4.91
C LEU A 68 17.65 -1.47 -4.16
N ALA A 69 18.46 -1.33 -3.11
CA ALA A 69 18.79 -2.38 -2.15
C ALA A 69 19.09 -1.76 -0.79
N ILE A 70 18.88 -2.50 0.32
CA ILE A 70 19.02 -2.00 1.70
C ILE A 70 20.39 -1.36 1.91
N ASN A 71 21.47 -2.10 1.66
CA ASN A 71 22.83 -1.61 1.82
C ASN A 71 23.16 -0.41 0.93
N SER A 72 22.59 -0.36 -0.28
CA SER A 72 22.81 0.76 -1.20
C SER A 72 22.15 2.04 -0.67
N ILE A 73 20.93 1.94 -0.15
CA ILE A 73 20.22 3.07 0.50
C ILE A 73 21.01 3.56 1.73
N ILE A 74 21.62 2.68 2.50
CA ILE A 74 22.41 3.07 3.67
C ILE A 74 23.67 3.85 3.23
N ARG A 75 24.39 3.36 2.22
CA ARG A 75 25.72 3.89 1.82
C ARG A 75 25.63 5.15 0.96
N ILE A 76 24.57 5.33 0.18
CA ILE A 76 24.44 6.49 -0.70
C ILE A 76 24.44 7.80 0.09
N ASN A 77 25.09 8.82 -0.44
CA ASN A 77 25.00 10.17 0.10
C ASN A 77 23.55 10.69 0.08
N GLU A 78 23.14 11.42 1.13
CA GLU A 78 21.76 11.91 1.23
C GLU A 78 21.35 12.82 0.09
N GLU A 79 22.23 13.70 -0.39
CA GLU A 79 21.93 14.62 -1.49
C GLU A 79 21.68 13.86 -2.80
N ASN A 80 22.48 12.84 -3.07
CA ASN A 80 22.25 11.98 -4.24
C ASN A 80 20.94 11.22 -4.14
N LEU A 81 20.59 10.70 -2.95
CA LEU A 81 19.29 10.02 -2.75
C LEU A 81 18.13 11.00 -2.93
N LYS A 82 18.22 12.22 -2.41
CA LYS A 82 17.22 13.28 -2.59
C LYS A 82 16.97 13.57 -4.08
N ILE A 83 18.04 13.73 -4.86
CA ILE A 83 17.94 13.98 -6.31
C ILE A 83 17.19 12.83 -7.01
N MET A 84 17.51 11.58 -6.69
CA MET A 84 16.88 10.41 -7.32
C MET A 84 15.39 10.33 -7.01
N ILE A 85 14.98 10.61 -5.76
CA ILE A 85 13.59 10.51 -5.33
C ILE A 85 12.80 11.81 -5.43
N GLN A 86 13.40 12.90 -5.92
CA GLN A 86 12.78 14.21 -6.09
C GLN A 86 11.40 14.17 -6.78
N PRO A 87 11.18 13.35 -7.84
CA PRO A 87 9.87 13.25 -8.46
C PRO A 87 8.74 12.87 -7.50
N SER A 88 9.03 12.12 -6.44
CA SER A 88 8.03 11.68 -5.46
C SER A 88 7.54 12.81 -4.53
N GLY A 89 8.14 14.00 -4.54
CA GLY A 89 7.85 15.10 -3.61
C GLY A 89 8.27 14.81 -2.17
N PHE A 90 8.25 15.80 -1.31
CA PHE A 90 8.66 15.66 0.11
C PHE A 90 9.97 14.90 0.31
N PHE A 91 10.87 15.01 -0.66
CA PHE A 91 12.06 14.17 -0.79
C PHE A 91 13.03 14.28 0.41
N ASN A 92 13.09 15.42 1.10
CA ASN A 92 13.91 15.54 2.33
C ASN A 92 13.42 14.59 3.43
N GLN A 93 12.10 14.56 3.68
CA GLN A 93 11.51 13.68 4.69
C GLN A 93 11.59 12.21 4.25
N LYS A 94 11.30 11.92 2.97
CA LYS A 94 11.33 10.57 2.42
C LYS A 94 12.74 9.98 2.42
N THR A 95 13.77 10.78 2.14
CA THR A 95 15.18 10.36 2.28
C THR A 95 15.47 9.90 3.71
N ARG A 96 15.10 10.69 4.72
CA ARG A 96 15.30 10.31 6.12
C ARG A 96 14.56 9.01 6.48
N ARG A 97 13.31 8.87 6.06
CA ARG A 97 12.50 7.66 6.31
C ARG A 97 13.11 6.43 5.66
N LEU A 98 13.54 6.53 4.41
CA LEU A 98 14.22 5.44 3.69
C LEU A 98 15.52 5.04 4.39
N LYS A 99 16.35 6.00 4.79
CA LYS A 99 17.60 5.75 5.53
C LYS A 99 17.33 5.08 6.88
N LEU A 100 16.35 5.58 7.65
CA LEU A 100 15.98 5.01 8.95
C LEU A 100 15.48 3.57 8.82
N LEU A 101 14.57 3.31 7.86
CA LEU A 101 14.07 1.96 7.66
C LEU A 101 15.16 1.01 7.15
N ALA A 102 15.99 1.44 6.22
CA ALA A 102 17.10 0.61 5.73
C ALA A 102 18.10 0.29 6.85
N ALA A 103 18.47 1.27 7.66
CA ALA A 103 19.35 1.07 8.81
C ALA A 103 18.73 0.13 9.85
N TYR A 104 17.43 0.24 10.10
CA TYR A 104 16.69 -0.65 11.00
C TYR A 104 16.71 -2.10 10.50
N LEU A 105 16.38 -2.33 9.23
CA LEU A 105 16.40 -3.67 8.62
C LEU A 105 17.81 -4.28 8.63
N HIS A 106 18.82 -3.46 8.34
CA HIS A 106 20.22 -3.90 8.40
C HIS A 106 20.64 -4.31 9.81
N LYS A 107 20.42 -3.43 10.79
CA LYS A 107 20.86 -3.65 12.18
C LYS A 107 20.16 -4.84 12.83
N LYS A 108 18.86 -5.00 12.62
CA LYS A 108 18.05 -6.00 13.34
C LYS A 108 17.93 -7.33 12.58
N TYR A 109 17.93 -7.27 11.26
CA TYR A 109 17.64 -8.44 10.41
C TYR A 109 18.75 -8.80 9.43
N GLN A 110 19.90 -8.09 9.43
CA GLN A 110 21.05 -8.31 8.55
C GLN A 110 20.64 -8.33 7.06
N ASP A 111 19.74 -7.44 6.66
CA ASP A 111 19.17 -7.31 5.30
C ASP A 111 18.28 -8.50 4.88
N ASP A 112 18.01 -9.45 5.77
CA ASP A 112 17.17 -10.61 5.50
C ASP A 112 15.69 -10.27 5.67
N LEU A 113 15.03 -9.93 4.56
CA LEU A 113 13.59 -9.66 4.54
C LEU A 113 12.75 -10.93 4.76
N GLN A 114 13.30 -12.13 4.51
CA GLN A 114 12.59 -13.37 4.85
C GLN A 114 12.50 -13.51 6.37
N LYS A 115 13.59 -13.28 7.08
CA LYS A 115 13.62 -13.28 8.53
C LYS A 115 12.69 -12.20 9.12
N PHE A 116 12.67 -11.01 8.52
CA PHE A 116 11.76 -9.94 8.96
C PHE A 116 10.29 -10.34 8.82
N PHE A 117 9.87 -10.79 7.63
CA PHE A 117 8.47 -11.12 7.36
C PHE A 117 8.02 -12.48 7.87
N SER A 118 8.90 -13.35 8.38
CA SER A 118 8.50 -14.64 8.99
C SER A 118 7.99 -14.49 10.43
N ARG A 119 8.09 -13.31 11.02
CA ARG A 119 7.66 -13.03 12.39
C ARG A 119 6.15 -12.80 12.47
N ASP A 120 5.63 -12.75 13.70
CA ASP A 120 4.22 -12.43 13.94
C ASP A 120 3.83 -11.05 13.38
N LEU A 121 2.65 -10.99 12.75
CA LEU A 121 2.13 -9.78 12.11
C LEU A 121 2.05 -8.59 13.08
N THR A 122 1.55 -8.84 14.30
CA THR A 122 1.35 -7.78 15.30
C THR A 122 2.69 -7.19 15.74
N GLU A 123 3.68 -8.07 15.95
CA GLU A 123 5.02 -7.66 16.33
C GLU A 123 5.69 -6.79 15.27
N ILE A 124 5.74 -7.26 14.01
CA ILE A 124 6.39 -6.48 12.94
C ILE A 124 5.62 -5.22 12.58
N ARG A 125 4.28 -5.22 12.72
CA ARG A 125 3.46 -4.00 12.58
C ARG A 125 3.84 -2.98 13.64
N HIS A 126 3.92 -3.38 14.90
CA HIS A 126 4.35 -2.51 15.99
C HIS A 126 5.75 -1.94 15.75
N GLU A 127 6.70 -2.77 15.32
CA GLU A 127 8.06 -2.33 14.99
C GLU A 127 8.09 -1.27 13.87
N LEU A 128 7.31 -1.48 12.81
CA LEU A 128 7.20 -0.50 11.72
C LEU A 128 6.60 0.83 12.21
N LEU A 129 5.57 0.78 13.06
CA LEU A 129 4.92 1.97 13.61
C LEU A 129 5.83 2.77 14.56
N CYS A 130 6.83 2.13 15.18
CA CYS A 130 7.85 2.80 15.98
C CYS A 130 8.87 3.60 15.14
N LEU A 131 8.93 3.35 13.81
CA LEU A 131 9.84 4.08 12.93
C LEU A 131 9.27 5.44 12.54
N GLN A 132 10.06 6.50 12.74
CA GLN A 132 9.62 7.85 12.45
C GLN A 132 9.14 8.02 11.02
N GLY A 133 7.89 8.44 10.85
CA GLY A 133 7.28 8.72 9.56
C GLY A 133 6.65 7.51 8.87
N ILE A 134 6.56 6.37 9.56
CA ILE A 134 5.77 5.21 9.14
C ILE A 134 4.48 5.20 9.97
N GLY A 135 3.38 5.55 9.31
CA GLY A 135 2.03 5.45 9.89
C GLY A 135 1.34 4.13 9.54
N PRO A 136 0.10 3.91 10.05
CA PRO A 136 -0.65 2.68 9.83
C PRO A 136 -0.79 2.29 8.35
N GLU A 137 -1.15 3.24 7.48
CA GLU A 137 -1.28 3.01 6.03
C GLU A 137 0.02 2.47 5.41
N THR A 138 1.17 3.08 5.75
CA THR A 138 2.46 2.66 5.19
C THR A 138 2.90 1.31 5.77
N ALA A 139 2.72 1.10 7.08
CA ALA A 139 3.05 -0.16 7.73
C ALA A 139 2.23 -1.32 7.14
N ASP A 140 0.90 -1.17 7.07
CA ASP A 140 0.01 -2.20 6.54
C ASP A 140 0.24 -2.42 5.03
N SER A 141 0.60 -1.38 4.24
CA SER A 141 1.01 -1.56 2.84
C SER A 141 2.27 -2.41 2.70
N ILE A 142 3.29 -2.16 3.52
CA ILE A 142 4.52 -2.97 3.54
C ILE A 142 4.19 -4.43 3.89
N LEU A 143 3.38 -4.64 4.93
CA LEU A 143 3.03 -5.96 5.42
C LEU A 143 2.19 -6.75 4.40
N LEU A 144 1.20 -6.11 3.80
CA LEU A 144 0.33 -6.76 2.81
C LEU A 144 1.09 -7.08 1.52
N TYR A 145 1.75 -6.09 0.93
CA TYR A 145 2.29 -6.22 -0.42
C TYR A 145 3.69 -6.84 -0.48
N ALA A 146 4.57 -6.50 0.46
CA ALA A 146 5.91 -7.08 0.53
C ALA A 146 5.96 -8.33 1.41
N GLY A 147 5.24 -8.33 2.53
CA GLY A 147 5.25 -9.42 3.50
C GLY A 147 4.27 -10.55 3.21
N ASN A 148 3.27 -10.33 2.35
CA ASN A 148 2.14 -11.26 2.16
C ASN A 148 1.40 -11.59 3.48
N HIS A 149 1.31 -10.62 4.38
CA HIS A 149 0.52 -10.74 5.59
C HIS A 149 -0.94 -10.35 5.32
N PRO A 150 -1.93 -11.07 5.87
CA PRO A 150 -3.34 -10.76 5.69
C PRO A 150 -3.75 -9.57 6.57
N THR A 151 -3.42 -8.37 6.14
CA THR A 151 -3.79 -7.10 6.76
C THR A 151 -4.37 -6.16 5.72
N PHE A 152 -5.50 -5.51 6.01
CA PHE A 152 -6.14 -4.62 5.07
C PHE A 152 -5.56 -3.21 5.17
N VAL A 153 -5.39 -2.56 4.02
CA VAL A 153 -4.88 -1.18 3.93
C VAL A 153 -6.02 -0.20 3.79
N VAL A 154 -6.05 0.82 4.64
CA VAL A 154 -7.03 1.90 4.59
C VAL A 154 -6.35 3.21 4.20
N ASP A 155 -6.49 3.60 2.95
CA ASP A 155 -5.96 4.85 2.42
C ASP A 155 -7.04 5.95 2.36
N VAL A 156 -6.66 7.13 1.88
CA VAL A 156 -7.59 8.25 1.70
C VAL A 156 -8.72 7.96 0.70
N TYR A 157 -8.50 7.05 -0.25
CA TYR A 157 -9.50 6.63 -1.21
C TYR A 157 -10.52 5.70 -0.56
N THR A 158 -10.05 4.71 0.19
CA THR A 158 -10.89 3.81 1.00
C THR A 158 -11.79 4.62 1.94
N LYS A 159 -11.22 5.52 2.74
CA LYS A 159 -12.00 6.39 3.65
C LYS A 159 -13.05 7.21 2.92
N ARG A 160 -12.71 7.79 1.77
CA ARG A 160 -13.67 8.58 0.99
C ARG A 160 -14.84 7.74 0.47
N ILE A 161 -14.55 6.53 -0.02
CA ILE A 161 -15.56 5.59 -0.50
C ILE A 161 -16.47 5.17 0.64
N CYS A 162 -15.90 4.80 1.80
CA CYS A 162 -16.66 4.41 3.00
C CYS A 162 -17.60 5.52 3.51
N LYS A 163 -17.23 6.79 3.35
CA LYS A 163 -18.12 7.91 3.70
C LYS A 163 -19.32 8.09 2.75
N ARG A 164 -19.22 7.59 1.52
CA ARG A 164 -20.25 7.75 0.49
C ARG A 164 -21.16 6.54 0.33
N ILE A 165 -20.73 5.41 0.81
CA ILE A 165 -21.48 4.15 0.79
C ILE A 165 -22.06 3.93 2.20
N PRO A 166 -23.29 3.38 2.32
CA PRO A 166 -23.94 3.16 3.61
C PRO A 166 -23.37 1.93 4.35
N PHE A 167 -22.07 1.94 4.62
CA PHE A 167 -21.43 0.94 5.48
C PHE A 167 -21.75 1.17 6.95
N GLN A 168 -21.93 0.11 7.71
CA GLN A 168 -22.10 0.16 9.17
C GLN A 168 -20.75 0.19 9.88
N ILE A 169 -20.00 1.28 9.69
CA ILE A 169 -18.70 1.49 10.34
C ILE A 169 -18.90 2.42 11.53
N LEU A 170 -18.36 2.08 12.69
CA LEU A 170 -18.55 2.83 13.95
C LEU A 170 -18.00 4.25 13.85
N THR A 171 -16.77 4.38 13.38
CA THR A 171 -16.13 5.68 13.17
C THR A 171 -15.31 5.69 11.87
N ASP A 172 -14.82 6.85 11.43
CA ASP A 172 -13.92 6.95 10.29
C ASP A 172 -12.43 6.80 10.66
N SER A 173 -12.14 6.25 11.85
CA SER A 173 -10.78 5.93 12.27
C SER A 173 -10.15 4.90 11.32
N TYR A 174 -8.81 4.89 11.28
CA TYR A 174 -8.10 3.89 10.46
C TYR A 174 -8.45 2.46 10.90
N ASP A 175 -8.43 2.23 12.21
CA ASP A 175 -8.57 0.90 12.77
C ASP A 175 -10.02 0.38 12.69
N ASP A 176 -11.04 1.23 12.84
CA ASP A 176 -12.44 0.82 12.69
C ASP A 176 -12.78 0.45 11.24
N VAL A 177 -12.30 1.24 10.26
CA VAL A 177 -12.47 0.91 8.85
C VAL A 177 -11.74 -0.38 8.50
N LYS A 178 -10.49 -0.52 8.96
CA LYS A 178 -9.69 -1.74 8.77
C LYS A 178 -10.40 -2.96 9.35
N TYR A 179 -10.83 -2.89 10.60
CA TYR A 179 -11.54 -3.96 11.30
C TYR A 179 -12.81 -4.37 10.56
N TYR A 180 -13.61 -3.40 10.08
CA TYR A 180 -14.84 -3.67 9.34
C TYR A 180 -14.58 -4.51 8.07
N PHE A 181 -13.54 -4.16 7.31
CA PHE A 181 -13.16 -4.93 6.12
C PHE A 181 -12.57 -6.30 6.47
N GLU A 182 -11.69 -6.38 7.46
CA GLU A 182 -11.06 -7.64 7.85
C GLU A 182 -12.06 -8.63 8.45
N ASN A 183 -12.98 -8.16 9.28
CA ASN A 183 -13.99 -8.99 9.94
C ASN A 183 -14.90 -9.71 8.94
N GLU A 184 -15.28 -9.06 7.85
CA GLU A 184 -16.13 -9.66 6.80
C GLU A 184 -15.48 -10.91 6.18
N PHE A 185 -14.18 -10.86 5.92
CA PHE A 185 -13.49 -11.92 5.18
C PHE A 185 -12.86 -13.00 6.09
N GLN A 186 -12.48 -12.65 7.32
CA GLN A 186 -11.77 -13.59 8.22
C GLN A 186 -12.57 -14.84 8.56
N HIS A 187 -13.90 -14.74 8.60
CA HIS A 187 -14.78 -15.85 8.97
C HIS A 187 -15.20 -16.73 7.80
N THR A 188 -15.01 -16.28 6.56
CA THR A 188 -15.54 -16.95 5.35
C THR A 188 -14.45 -17.39 4.39
N ILE A 189 -13.23 -16.88 4.53
CA ILE A 189 -12.13 -17.07 3.57
C ILE A 189 -10.92 -17.72 4.25
N LEU A 190 -10.28 -18.65 3.55
CA LEU A 190 -9.02 -19.24 4.03
C LEU A 190 -7.91 -18.19 4.12
N LYS A 191 -7.11 -18.23 5.18
CA LYS A 191 -6.05 -17.26 5.46
C LYS A 191 -5.12 -17.00 4.26
N LYS A 192 -4.80 -18.03 3.48
CA LYS A 192 -3.96 -17.93 2.28
C LYS A 192 -4.58 -17.06 1.17
N ASP A 193 -5.91 -17.05 1.10
CA ASP A 193 -6.66 -16.32 0.06
C ASP A 193 -6.95 -14.87 0.49
N LEU A 194 -6.96 -14.59 1.81
CA LEU A 194 -7.18 -13.23 2.35
C LEU A 194 -6.16 -12.23 1.81
N VAL A 195 -4.90 -12.65 1.68
CA VAL A 195 -3.84 -11.77 1.15
C VAL A 195 -4.17 -11.30 -0.27
N LEU A 196 -4.62 -12.21 -1.13
CA LEU A 196 -4.98 -11.88 -2.51
C LEU A 196 -6.19 -10.97 -2.55
N ILE A 197 -7.25 -11.30 -1.78
CA ILE A 197 -8.46 -10.48 -1.69
C ILE A 197 -8.13 -9.07 -1.18
N TYR A 198 -7.33 -8.93 -0.13
CA TYR A 198 -6.99 -7.61 0.40
C TYR A 198 -6.15 -6.78 -0.58
N LYS A 199 -5.21 -7.40 -1.29
CA LYS A 199 -4.45 -6.73 -2.35
C LYS A 199 -5.35 -6.24 -3.48
N ASP A 200 -6.23 -7.12 -3.98
CA ASP A 200 -7.12 -6.77 -5.08
C ASP A 200 -8.17 -5.74 -4.65
N LEU A 201 -8.82 -5.93 -3.50
CA LEU A 201 -9.83 -5.00 -3.00
C LEU A 201 -9.25 -3.60 -2.78
N HIS A 202 -8.08 -3.48 -2.14
CA HIS A 202 -7.43 -2.18 -1.99
C HIS A 202 -7.14 -1.53 -3.35
N ALA A 203 -6.59 -2.28 -4.31
CA ALA A 203 -6.30 -1.77 -5.65
C ALA A 203 -7.57 -1.39 -6.42
N LEU A 204 -8.66 -2.17 -6.29
CA LEU A 204 -9.98 -1.88 -6.87
C LEU A 204 -10.60 -0.61 -6.28
N LEU A 205 -10.48 -0.39 -4.97
CA LEU A 205 -10.93 0.85 -4.33
C LEU A 205 -10.17 2.07 -4.86
N VAL A 206 -8.86 1.95 -5.04
CA VAL A 206 -8.04 3.00 -5.67
C VAL A 206 -8.50 3.25 -7.11
N LYS A 207 -8.80 2.20 -7.88
CA LYS A 207 -9.30 2.28 -9.26
C LYS A 207 -10.64 3.01 -9.31
N LEU A 208 -11.61 2.58 -8.49
CA LEU A 208 -12.91 3.22 -8.36
C LEU A 208 -12.79 4.70 -8.00
N ALA A 209 -11.92 5.01 -7.02
CA ALA A 209 -11.72 6.38 -6.55
C ALA A 209 -11.12 7.31 -7.60
N LYS A 210 -10.29 6.79 -8.49
CA LYS A 210 -9.67 7.56 -9.59
C LYS A 210 -10.60 7.71 -10.78
N ASN A 211 -11.33 6.69 -11.13
CA ASN A 211 -12.20 6.68 -12.31
C ASN A 211 -13.54 7.37 -12.03
N ASN A 212 -14.26 6.90 -11.02
CA ASN A 212 -15.65 7.28 -10.75
C ASN A 212 -15.79 8.11 -9.47
N CYS A 213 -15.37 7.59 -8.30
CA CYS A 213 -15.59 8.20 -7.00
C CYS A 213 -14.57 9.30 -6.68
N ARG A 214 -14.38 10.26 -7.60
CA ARG A 214 -13.41 11.36 -7.46
C ARG A 214 -13.78 12.30 -6.31
N LYS A 215 -12.77 12.96 -5.73
CA LYS A 215 -12.97 13.93 -4.62
C LYS A 215 -13.85 15.10 -5.06
N LYS A 216 -13.58 15.64 -6.25
CA LYS A 216 -14.38 16.69 -6.89
C LYS A 216 -15.04 16.10 -8.13
N LYS A 217 -16.31 16.41 -8.37
CA LYS A 217 -17.09 15.98 -9.54
C LYS A 217 -17.00 14.46 -9.77
N PRO A 218 -17.52 13.63 -8.83
CA PRO A 218 -17.58 12.19 -9.04
C PRO A 218 -18.48 11.87 -10.24
N ASP A 219 -18.09 10.84 -10.99
CA ASP A 219 -18.89 10.31 -12.07
C ASP A 219 -19.76 9.14 -11.56
N CYS A 220 -20.92 9.51 -11.01
CA CYS A 220 -21.84 8.53 -10.45
C CYS A 220 -22.64 7.78 -11.52
N ASN A 221 -22.79 8.35 -12.72
CA ASN A 221 -23.60 7.75 -13.79
C ASN A 221 -22.97 6.49 -14.36
N THR A 222 -21.62 6.47 -14.45
CA THR A 222 -20.85 5.32 -14.94
C THR A 222 -20.28 4.46 -13.80
N CYS A 223 -20.66 4.76 -12.55
CA CYS A 223 -20.12 4.05 -11.39
C CYS A 223 -20.76 2.67 -11.23
N PRO A 224 -19.99 1.58 -11.07
CA PRO A 224 -20.56 0.24 -10.87
C PRO A 224 -21.39 0.11 -9.58
N LEU A 225 -21.26 1.07 -8.66
CA LEU A 225 -22.00 1.09 -7.39
C LEU A 225 -23.19 2.07 -7.40
N THR A 226 -23.58 2.62 -8.56
CA THR A 226 -24.56 3.72 -8.63
C THR A 226 -25.93 3.39 -8.02
N THR A 227 -26.35 2.11 -8.06
CA THR A 227 -27.63 1.63 -7.54
C THR A 227 -27.57 1.32 -6.03
N LEU A 228 -26.40 1.15 -5.47
CA LEU A 228 -26.17 0.77 -4.06
C LEU A 228 -25.65 1.91 -3.20
N CYS A 229 -25.12 2.96 -3.84
CA CYS A 229 -24.49 4.08 -3.16
C CYS A 229 -25.48 5.18 -2.84
N GLU A 230 -25.52 5.65 -1.58
CA GLU A 230 -26.38 6.78 -1.16
C GLU A 230 -25.89 8.14 -1.70
N LYS A 231 -24.71 8.16 -2.35
CA LYS A 231 -24.14 9.37 -2.95
C LYS A 231 -23.99 10.52 -1.95
N ASN A 232 -23.53 10.22 -0.72
CA ASN A 232 -23.19 11.22 0.29
C ASN A 232 -21.97 12.03 -0.19
N LEU A 233 -22.21 13.13 -0.93
CA LEU A 233 -21.19 13.91 -1.67
C LEU A 233 -20.75 15.15 -0.90
#